data_85b4a0163f104f3226a7dbf40572369f
#
_entry.id   85b4a0163f104f3226a7dbf40572369f
#
_cell.length_a   1.000
_cell.length_b   1.000
_cell.length_c   1.000
_cell.angle_alpha   90.00
_cell.angle_beta   90.00
_cell.angle_gamma   90.00
#
_symmetry.space_group_name_H-M   'P 1'
#
loop_
_entity.id
_entity.type
_entity.pdbx_description
1 polymer ?
#
loop_
_entity_poly.entity_id
_entity_poly.type
_entity_poly.pdbx_seq_one_letter_code
_entity_poly.pdbx_strand_id
1 'polypeptide(L)'
;VSPLKINIACGTDLRDGWVNIDAVAWPTARRPPDVYWKAGEPLPFPDESVNEAYCGYTFLHVRPNLHDALLADIRRVLKPNAKLVVGEVDMVELMLRWLAKPSDKYLSGLIWGEQGEAHGEEFAQWDSHNQGFTEQSLRELLARGGFRDAQRTKIHGGDVWYELTLEAFK
;
A
#
# COMPACT_ATOMS: atom_id res chain seq x y z
N VAL A 1 -22.28 16.35 2.32
CA VAL A 1 -20.82 16.28 2.30
C VAL A 1 -20.45 14.90 1.75
N SER A 2 -19.63 14.85 0.68
CA SER A 2 -19.14 13.60 0.13
C SER A 2 -18.33 12.81 1.17
N PRO A 3 -18.37 11.46 1.15
CA PRO A 3 -17.60 10.66 2.09
C PRO A 3 -16.10 10.90 1.89
N LEU A 4 -15.37 11.13 3.00
CA LEU A 4 -13.93 11.30 2.97
C LEU A 4 -13.25 9.94 2.73
N LYS A 5 -12.46 9.85 1.66
CA LYS A 5 -11.68 8.68 1.28
C LYS A 5 -10.20 9.07 1.16
N ILE A 6 -9.30 8.24 1.65
CA ILE A 6 -7.86 8.50 1.61
C ILE A 6 -7.11 7.40 0.87
N ASN A 7 -6.16 7.80 0.03
CA ASN A 7 -5.24 6.93 -0.68
C ASN A 7 -3.83 7.14 -0.10
N ILE A 8 -3.37 6.19 0.68
CA ILE A 8 -2.15 6.27 1.50
C ILE A 8 -0.96 5.75 0.72
N ALA A 9 0.14 6.52 0.68
CA ALA A 9 1.33 6.27 -0.14
C ALA A 9 0.91 6.05 -1.60
N CYS A 10 0.25 7.07 -2.14
CA CYS A 10 -0.45 6.96 -3.42
C CYS A 10 0.48 6.71 -4.62
N GLY A 11 1.79 7.00 -4.49
CA GLY A 11 2.71 6.84 -5.59
C GLY A 11 2.24 7.57 -6.83
N THR A 12 2.15 6.84 -7.93
CA THR A 12 1.59 7.30 -9.21
C THR A 12 0.10 6.97 -9.38
N ASP A 13 -0.49 6.15 -8.49
CA ASP A 13 -1.93 5.77 -8.50
C ASP A 13 -2.78 6.84 -7.81
N LEU A 14 -2.88 8.01 -8.44
CA LEU A 14 -3.72 9.09 -7.94
C LEU A 14 -5.20 8.81 -8.24
N ARG A 15 -6.03 8.73 -7.20
CA ARG A 15 -7.45 8.41 -7.28
C ARG A 15 -8.31 9.67 -7.25
N ASP A 16 -9.15 9.85 -8.26
CA ASP A 16 -10.07 10.99 -8.32
C ASP A 16 -11.18 10.84 -7.27
N GLY A 17 -11.48 11.92 -6.54
CA GLY A 17 -12.44 11.93 -5.44
C GLY A 17 -11.88 11.36 -4.12
N TRP A 18 -10.59 11.05 -4.06
CA TRP A 18 -9.85 10.66 -2.87
C TRP A 18 -8.86 11.75 -2.47
N VAL A 19 -8.51 11.81 -1.20
CA VAL A 19 -7.34 12.56 -0.75
C VAL A 19 -6.13 11.66 -0.89
N ASN A 20 -5.25 11.97 -1.85
CA ASN A 20 -4.05 11.21 -2.15
C ASN A 20 -2.90 11.74 -1.29
N ILE A 21 -2.28 10.89 -0.49
CA ILE A 21 -1.18 11.29 0.41
C ILE A 21 0.07 10.47 0.12
N ASP A 22 1.23 11.11 0.13
CA ASP A 22 2.53 10.48 -0.11
C ASP A 22 3.66 11.30 0.51
N ALA A 23 4.83 10.67 0.69
CA ALA A 23 6.01 11.35 1.20
C ALA A 23 6.67 12.25 0.14
N VAL A 24 6.49 11.93 -1.13
CA VAL A 24 7.15 12.60 -2.27
C VAL A 24 6.19 12.83 -3.42
N ALA A 25 6.53 13.78 -4.29
CA ALA A 25 5.90 13.92 -5.60
C ALA A 25 6.68 13.08 -6.62
N TRP A 26 6.12 11.98 -7.05
CA TRP A 26 6.75 11.10 -8.02
C TRP A 26 6.85 11.75 -9.40
N PRO A 27 7.99 11.67 -10.10
CA PRO A 27 8.21 12.34 -11.40
C PRO A 27 7.23 11.92 -12.50
N THR A 28 6.78 10.64 -12.43
CA THR A 28 5.86 10.06 -13.41
C THR A 28 4.38 10.19 -13.02
N ALA A 29 4.10 10.74 -11.82
CA ALA A 29 2.73 11.01 -11.42
C ALA A 29 2.13 12.17 -12.22
N ARG A 30 0.85 12.08 -12.57
CA ARG A 30 0.11 13.14 -13.31
C ARG A 30 0.01 14.48 -12.57
N ARG A 31 0.19 14.48 -11.25
CA ARG A 31 0.24 15.63 -10.35
C ARG A 31 0.86 15.24 -9.01
N PRO A 32 1.29 16.18 -8.15
CA PRO A 32 1.72 15.86 -6.81
C PRO A 32 0.57 15.29 -5.95
N PRO A 33 0.90 14.64 -4.82
CA PRO A 33 -0.11 14.22 -3.84
C PRO A 33 -0.87 15.43 -3.30
N ASP A 34 -2.10 15.22 -2.81
CA ASP A 34 -2.90 16.29 -2.21
C ASP A 34 -2.34 16.72 -0.85
N VAL A 35 -1.71 15.79 -0.14
CA VAL A 35 -1.06 16.03 1.16
C VAL A 35 0.27 15.27 1.20
N TYR A 36 1.33 15.96 1.62
CA TYR A 36 2.60 15.31 1.90
C TYR A 36 2.55 14.67 3.30
N TRP A 37 2.85 13.37 3.36
CA TRP A 37 2.86 12.60 4.59
C TRP A 37 3.88 11.45 4.49
N LYS A 38 4.56 11.16 5.58
CA LYS A 38 5.58 10.12 5.66
C LYS A 38 5.22 9.06 6.70
N ALA A 39 5.44 7.78 6.38
CA ALA A 39 5.25 6.69 7.32
C ALA A 39 6.09 6.88 8.60
N GLY A 40 5.45 6.74 9.76
CA GLY A 40 6.01 7.07 11.08
C GLY A 40 5.50 8.40 11.65
N GLU A 41 4.87 9.24 10.83
CA GLU A 41 4.16 10.44 11.28
C GLU A 41 2.66 10.11 11.42
N PRO A 42 1.92 10.78 12.33
CA PRO A 42 0.47 10.63 12.40
C PRO A 42 -0.20 11.06 11.09
N LEU A 43 -1.20 10.30 10.66
CA LEU A 43 -2.06 10.70 9.54
C LEU A 43 -2.77 12.03 9.85
N PRO A 44 -2.74 13.00 8.92
CA PRO A 44 -3.26 14.36 9.18
C PRO A 44 -4.79 14.44 9.08
N PHE A 45 -5.48 13.47 9.67
CA PHE A 45 -6.93 13.38 9.70
C PHE A 45 -7.42 13.20 11.14
N PRO A 46 -8.56 13.82 11.51
CA PRO A 46 -9.18 13.56 12.80
C PRO A 46 -9.59 12.11 13.02
N ASP A 47 -9.72 11.72 14.27
CA ASP A 47 -10.27 10.42 14.63
C ASP A 47 -11.65 10.23 14.01
N GLU A 48 -11.92 9.01 13.52
CA GLU A 48 -13.22 8.60 12.98
C GLU A 48 -13.80 9.55 11.91
N SER A 49 -12.92 10.17 11.10
CA SER A 49 -13.33 11.10 10.04
C SER A 49 -13.40 10.44 8.65
N VAL A 50 -12.64 9.36 8.44
CA VAL A 50 -12.43 8.73 7.14
C VAL A 50 -13.42 7.60 6.90
N ASN A 51 -14.05 7.57 5.72
CA ASN A 51 -15.05 6.58 5.33
C ASN A 51 -14.44 5.36 4.64
N GLU A 52 -13.28 5.51 3.99
CA GLU A 52 -12.59 4.44 3.30
C GLU A 52 -11.10 4.80 3.17
N ALA A 53 -10.21 3.83 3.43
CA ALA A 53 -8.78 3.98 3.22
C ALA A 53 -8.29 2.92 2.22
N TYR A 54 -7.33 3.31 1.39
CA TYR A 54 -6.65 2.45 0.45
C TYR A 54 -5.13 2.56 0.62
N CYS A 55 -4.46 1.42 0.66
CA CYS A 55 -3.02 1.27 0.72
C CYS A 55 -2.60 0.30 -0.38
N GLY A 56 -2.25 0.81 -1.57
CA GLY A 56 -1.75 0.00 -2.67
C GLY A 56 -0.24 -0.05 -2.65
N TYR A 57 0.33 -1.25 -2.52
CA TYR A 57 1.78 -1.48 -2.47
C TYR A 57 2.49 -0.61 -1.42
N THR A 58 1.85 -0.39 -0.27
CA THR A 58 2.34 0.50 0.77
C THR A 58 3.22 -0.22 1.78
N PHE A 59 2.72 -1.34 2.33
CA PHE A 59 3.39 -2.02 3.44
C PHE A 59 4.71 -2.68 3.04
N LEU A 60 4.88 -3.05 1.77
CA LEU A 60 6.15 -3.57 1.26
C LEU A 60 7.26 -2.49 1.26
N HIS A 61 6.92 -1.21 1.10
CA HIS A 61 7.86 -0.09 1.15
C HIS A 61 8.08 0.45 2.57
N VAL A 62 7.10 0.31 3.47
CA VAL A 62 7.21 0.73 4.86
C VAL A 62 8.05 -0.27 5.66
N ARG A 63 8.96 0.22 6.50
CA ARG A 63 9.76 -0.65 7.37
C ARG A 63 8.86 -1.47 8.30
N PRO A 64 9.12 -2.78 8.48
CA PRO A 64 8.25 -3.67 9.27
C PRO A 64 7.98 -3.21 10.70
N ASN A 65 8.94 -2.54 11.35
CA ASN A 65 8.77 -2.00 12.70
C ASN A 65 7.77 -0.83 12.80
N LEU A 66 7.34 -0.28 11.66
CA LEU A 66 6.34 0.81 11.59
C LEU A 66 4.94 0.29 11.22
N HIS A 67 4.79 -0.97 10.82
CA HIS A 67 3.52 -1.51 10.33
C HIS A 67 2.41 -1.43 11.37
N ASP A 68 2.68 -1.86 12.61
CA ASP A 68 1.66 -1.88 13.67
C ASP A 68 1.23 -0.45 14.04
N ALA A 69 2.19 0.50 14.09
CA ALA A 69 1.88 1.91 14.33
C ALA A 69 1.05 2.53 13.19
N LEU A 70 1.39 2.22 11.94
CA LEU A 70 0.65 2.68 10.76
C LEU A 70 -0.78 2.12 10.77
N LEU A 71 -0.96 0.82 11.03
CA LEU A 71 -2.30 0.22 11.12
C LEU A 71 -3.13 0.80 12.26
N ALA A 72 -2.51 1.04 13.43
CA ALA A 72 -3.20 1.68 14.54
C ALA A 72 -3.68 3.09 14.18
N ASP A 73 -2.86 3.85 13.43
CA ASP A 73 -3.21 5.20 13.02
C ASP A 73 -4.26 5.21 11.89
N ILE A 74 -4.17 4.30 10.92
CA ILE A 74 -5.24 4.09 9.92
C ILE A 74 -6.55 3.74 10.63
N ARG A 75 -6.50 2.86 11.62
CA ARG A 75 -7.68 2.48 12.39
C ARG A 75 -8.24 3.66 13.20
N ARG A 76 -7.39 4.52 13.75
CA ARG A 76 -7.81 5.75 14.46
C ARG A 76 -8.65 6.65 13.57
N VAL A 77 -8.16 6.97 12.37
CA VAL A 77 -8.83 7.91 11.45
C VAL A 77 -10.08 7.32 10.79
N LEU A 78 -10.15 6.00 10.61
CA LEU A 78 -11.33 5.33 10.05
C LEU A 78 -12.53 5.41 10.99
N LYS A 79 -13.71 5.66 10.44
CA LYS A 79 -14.99 5.54 11.15
C LYS A 79 -15.25 4.10 11.58
N PRO A 80 -16.09 3.86 12.60
CA PRO A 80 -16.58 2.51 12.90
C PRO A 80 -17.17 1.85 11.66
N ASN A 81 -16.81 0.58 11.41
CA ASN A 81 -17.19 -0.22 10.25
C ASN A 81 -16.72 0.34 8.89
N ALA A 82 -15.83 1.33 8.86
CA ALA A 82 -15.22 1.79 7.61
C ALA A 82 -14.25 0.75 7.06
N LYS A 83 -14.10 0.77 5.74
CA LYS A 83 -13.31 -0.21 4.99
C LYS A 83 -11.86 0.25 4.83
N LEU A 84 -10.93 -0.67 5.01
CA LEU A 84 -9.54 -0.59 4.58
C LEU A 84 -9.33 -1.58 3.43
N VAL A 85 -8.74 -1.12 2.34
CA VAL A 85 -8.28 -1.98 1.24
C VAL A 85 -6.75 -1.92 1.19
N VAL A 86 -6.11 -3.09 1.23
CA VAL A 86 -4.66 -3.22 1.15
C VAL A 86 -4.30 -4.11 -0.03
N GLY A 87 -3.50 -3.58 -0.96
CA GLY A 87 -2.94 -4.31 -2.08
C GLY A 87 -1.44 -4.44 -1.94
N GLU A 88 -0.92 -5.64 -2.16
CA GLU A 88 0.51 -5.96 -2.09
C GLU A 88 0.90 -6.91 -3.22
N VAL A 89 2.19 -7.13 -3.40
CA VAL A 89 2.69 -8.14 -4.33
C VAL A 89 2.48 -9.54 -3.72
N ASP A 90 1.85 -10.45 -4.46
CA ASP A 90 1.72 -11.86 -4.06
C ASP A 90 3.06 -12.56 -4.19
N MET A 91 3.79 -12.65 -3.08
CA MET A 91 5.12 -13.23 -3.06
C MET A 91 5.15 -14.71 -3.41
N VAL A 92 4.08 -15.45 -3.19
CA VAL A 92 4.03 -16.88 -3.58
C VAL A 92 4.06 -16.98 -5.11
N GLU A 93 3.17 -16.27 -5.79
CA GLU A 93 3.10 -16.29 -7.26
C GLU A 93 4.37 -15.70 -7.88
N LEU A 94 4.87 -14.59 -7.32
CA LEU A 94 6.08 -13.93 -7.81
C LEU A 94 7.31 -14.83 -7.70
N MET A 95 7.53 -15.49 -6.56
CA MET A 95 8.68 -16.36 -6.34
C MET A 95 8.64 -17.60 -7.24
N LEU A 96 7.48 -18.19 -7.45
CA LEU A 96 7.33 -19.32 -8.38
C LEU A 96 7.76 -18.92 -9.81
N ARG A 97 7.37 -17.75 -10.27
CA ARG A 97 7.75 -17.25 -11.60
C ARG A 97 9.22 -16.88 -11.67
N TRP A 98 9.74 -16.25 -10.64
CA TRP A 98 11.15 -15.87 -10.58
C TRP A 98 12.07 -17.11 -10.59
N LEU A 99 11.73 -18.18 -9.87
CA LEU A 99 12.46 -19.44 -9.90
C LEU A 99 12.49 -20.07 -11.30
N ALA A 100 11.44 -19.88 -12.09
CA ALA A 100 11.41 -20.34 -13.48
C ALA A 100 12.23 -19.47 -14.44
N LYS A 101 12.45 -18.18 -14.09
CA LYS A 101 13.19 -17.18 -14.92
C LYS A 101 14.01 -16.23 -14.02
N PRO A 102 15.08 -16.72 -13.37
CA PRO A 102 15.79 -15.92 -12.35
C PRO A 102 16.58 -14.73 -12.92
N SER A 103 16.80 -14.67 -14.22
CA SER A 103 17.45 -13.52 -14.90
C SER A 103 16.46 -12.46 -15.41
N ASP A 104 15.16 -12.62 -15.16
CA ASP A 104 14.15 -11.66 -15.57
C ASP A 104 14.21 -10.42 -14.66
N LYS A 105 14.68 -9.31 -15.22
CA LYS A 105 14.85 -8.04 -14.48
C LYS A 105 13.52 -7.47 -13.95
N TYR A 106 12.43 -7.64 -14.71
CA TYR A 106 11.11 -7.19 -14.27
C TYR A 106 10.65 -7.93 -13.01
N LEU A 107 10.82 -9.27 -12.97
CA LEU A 107 10.51 -10.06 -11.78
C LEU A 107 11.41 -9.67 -10.59
N SER A 108 12.69 -9.41 -10.84
CA SER A 108 13.61 -8.94 -9.79
C SER A 108 13.18 -7.58 -9.23
N GLY A 109 12.75 -6.65 -10.08
CA GLY A 109 12.21 -5.35 -9.66
C GLY A 109 10.98 -5.49 -8.77
N LEU A 110 10.07 -6.41 -9.09
CA LEU A 110 8.90 -6.70 -8.25
C LEU A 110 9.27 -7.30 -6.88
N ILE A 111 10.42 -7.99 -6.76
CA ILE A 111 10.89 -8.56 -5.48
C ILE A 111 11.59 -7.50 -4.63
N TRP A 112 12.52 -6.74 -5.21
CA TRP A 112 13.44 -5.88 -4.49
C TRP A 112 13.09 -4.39 -4.54
N GLY A 113 12.11 -4.00 -5.37
CA GLY A 113 11.89 -2.64 -5.80
C GLY A 113 12.86 -2.23 -6.92
N GLU A 114 12.58 -1.14 -7.59
CA GLU A 114 13.41 -0.66 -8.71
C GLU A 114 14.66 0.10 -8.24
N GLN A 115 14.75 0.41 -6.93
CA GLN A 115 15.93 0.98 -6.25
C GLN A 115 16.50 2.22 -6.96
N GLY A 116 15.61 3.05 -7.54
CA GLY A 116 15.97 4.28 -8.25
C GLY A 116 16.21 4.10 -9.74
N GLU A 117 16.21 2.90 -10.30
CA GLU A 117 16.40 2.69 -11.75
C GLU A 117 15.32 3.40 -12.59
N ALA A 118 14.07 3.40 -12.12
CA ALA A 118 12.95 4.00 -12.84
C ALA A 118 12.77 5.51 -12.59
N HIS A 119 13.12 6.00 -11.41
CA HIS A 119 12.76 7.35 -10.95
C HIS A 119 13.95 8.21 -10.53
N GLY A 120 15.17 7.66 -10.52
CA GLY A 120 16.39 8.32 -10.07
C GLY A 120 16.82 7.91 -8.65
N GLU A 121 18.11 8.04 -8.35
CA GLU A 121 18.69 7.58 -7.07
C GLU A 121 18.08 8.28 -5.85
N GLU A 122 17.59 9.51 -5.99
CA GLU A 122 16.93 10.25 -4.91
C GLU A 122 15.62 9.61 -4.47
N PHE A 123 14.99 8.76 -5.31
CA PHE A 123 13.77 8.01 -5.00
C PHE A 123 14.05 6.59 -4.48
N ALA A 124 15.27 6.08 -4.57
CA ALA A 124 15.61 4.70 -4.21
C ALA A 124 15.15 4.30 -2.79
N GLN A 125 15.23 5.21 -1.83
CA GLN A 125 14.80 4.96 -0.45
C GLN A 125 13.29 4.72 -0.31
N TRP A 126 12.49 5.23 -1.26
CA TRP A 126 11.03 5.10 -1.28
C TRP A 126 10.55 3.93 -2.13
N ASP A 127 11.42 3.46 -3.04
CA ASP A 127 11.14 2.45 -4.04
C ASP A 127 11.67 1.05 -3.66
N SER A 128 12.44 0.96 -2.58
CA SER A 128 12.96 -0.31 -2.07
C SER A 128 11.89 -1.11 -1.33
N HIS A 129 11.82 -2.41 -1.62
CA HIS A 129 10.94 -3.32 -0.90
C HIS A 129 11.62 -3.83 0.38
N ASN A 130 11.00 -3.56 1.52
CA ASN A 130 11.49 -3.97 2.84
C ASN A 130 10.92 -5.30 3.31
N GLN A 131 9.81 -5.73 2.73
CA GLN A 131 9.12 -6.98 3.07
C GLN A 131 8.28 -7.45 1.89
N GLY A 132 8.06 -8.76 1.80
CA GLY A 132 7.06 -9.37 0.92
C GLY A 132 5.91 -9.96 1.71
N PHE A 133 4.75 -10.15 1.05
CA PHE A 133 3.55 -10.67 1.68
C PHE A 133 3.03 -11.92 0.98
N THR A 134 2.57 -12.87 1.77
CA THR A 134 1.63 -13.91 1.37
C THR A 134 0.23 -13.51 1.84
N GLU A 135 -0.82 -14.12 1.32
CA GLU A 135 -2.18 -13.87 1.79
C GLU A 135 -2.30 -14.09 3.30
N GLN A 136 -1.69 -15.16 3.82
CA GLN A 136 -1.72 -15.46 5.24
C GLN A 136 -1.04 -14.36 6.06
N SER A 137 0.20 -13.96 5.72
CA SER A 137 0.93 -12.94 6.46
C SER A 137 0.26 -11.55 6.41
N LEU A 138 -0.39 -11.22 5.30
CA LEU A 138 -1.16 -9.97 5.18
C LEU A 138 -2.43 -10.01 6.05
N ARG A 139 -3.14 -11.15 6.11
CA ARG A 139 -4.28 -11.34 7.02
C ARG A 139 -3.87 -11.23 8.48
N GLU A 140 -2.75 -11.83 8.85
CA GLU A 140 -2.19 -11.74 10.21
C GLU A 140 -1.82 -10.30 10.58
N LEU A 141 -1.22 -9.56 9.64
CA LEU A 141 -0.91 -8.15 9.81
C LEU A 141 -2.17 -7.32 10.08
N LEU A 142 -3.21 -7.48 9.26
CA LEU A 142 -4.48 -6.77 9.42
C LEU A 142 -5.18 -7.13 10.74
N ALA A 143 -5.18 -8.41 11.12
CA ALA A 143 -5.76 -8.87 12.38
C ALA A 143 -5.04 -8.26 13.60
N ARG A 144 -3.69 -8.18 13.58
CA ARG A 144 -2.92 -7.49 14.63
C ARG A 144 -3.28 -6.01 14.73
N GLY A 145 -3.54 -5.36 13.59
CA GLY A 145 -4.02 -3.98 13.54
C GLY A 145 -5.46 -3.79 14.02
N GLY A 146 -6.16 -4.87 14.39
CA GLY A 146 -7.54 -4.84 14.88
C GLY A 146 -8.58 -4.72 13.76
N PHE A 147 -8.21 -5.04 12.52
CA PHE A 147 -9.14 -5.16 11.39
C PHE A 147 -9.73 -6.56 11.34
N ARG A 148 -11.00 -6.66 10.93
CA ARG A 148 -11.78 -7.90 10.90
C ARG A 148 -12.30 -8.19 9.50
N ASP A 149 -12.81 -9.41 9.32
CA ASP A 149 -13.50 -9.84 8.10
C ASP A 149 -12.67 -9.67 6.83
N ALA A 150 -11.33 -9.83 6.93
CA ALA A 150 -10.44 -9.68 5.79
C ALA A 150 -10.81 -10.65 4.67
N GLN A 151 -11.13 -10.14 3.48
CA GLN A 151 -11.53 -10.93 2.31
C GLN A 151 -10.69 -10.56 1.10
N ARG A 152 -10.37 -11.56 0.25
CA ARG A 152 -9.66 -11.30 -1.00
C ARG A 152 -10.58 -10.53 -1.97
N THR A 153 -10.05 -9.47 -2.54
CA THR A 153 -10.71 -8.64 -3.54
C THR A 153 -9.76 -8.30 -4.69
N LYS A 154 -10.20 -7.54 -5.67
CA LYS A 154 -9.37 -7.03 -6.78
C LYS A 154 -9.41 -5.50 -6.79
N ILE A 155 -8.28 -4.86 -6.94
CA ILE A 155 -8.20 -3.39 -7.01
C ILE A 155 -8.47 -2.89 -8.42
N HIS A 156 -7.79 -3.50 -9.36
CA HIS A 156 -7.87 -3.15 -10.77
C HIS A 156 -8.74 -4.20 -11.45
N GLY A 157 -9.73 -3.81 -12.21
CA GLY A 157 -10.65 -4.74 -12.88
C GLY A 157 -9.99 -5.67 -13.92
N GLY A 158 -8.66 -5.83 -13.87
CA GLY A 158 -7.83 -6.70 -14.68
C GLY A 158 -7.13 -7.78 -13.85
N ASP A 159 -6.69 -8.84 -14.52
CA ASP A 159 -5.90 -9.91 -13.89
C ASP A 159 -4.43 -9.49 -13.82
N VAL A 160 -4.08 -8.66 -12.82
CA VAL A 160 -2.70 -8.46 -12.45
C VAL A 160 -2.28 -9.68 -11.65
N TRP A 161 -1.55 -10.58 -12.29
CA TRP A 161 -1.23 -11.92 -11.76
C TRP A 161 -0.44 -11.91 -10.44
N TYR A 162 0.29 -10.83 -10.14
CA TYR A 162 1.07 -10.66 -8.92
C TYR A 162 0.35 -9.87 -7.83
N GLU A 163 -0.92 -9.52 -8.02
CA GLU A 163 -1.66 -8.71 -7.05
C GLU A 163 -2.31 -9.57 -5.97
N LEU A 164 -1.97 -9.26 -4.73
CA LEU A 164 -2.61 -9.75 -3.52
C LEU A 164 -3.36 -8.60 -2.86
N THR A 165 -4.69 -8.61 -2.94
CA THR A 165 -5.50 -7.56 -2.34
C THR A 165 -6.50 -8.11 -1.35
N LEU A 166 -6.53 -7.51 -0.15
CA LEU A 166 -7.52 -7.78 0.88
C LEU A 166 -8.31 -6.51 1.21
N GLU A 167 -9.61 -6.64 1.41
CA GLU A 167 -10.43 -5.66 2.10
C GLU A 167 -10.74 -6.15 3.51
N ALA A 168 -10.73 -5.22 4.48
CA ALA A 168 -11.02 -5.50 5.87
C ALA A 168 -11.73 -4.30 6.52
N PHE A 169 -12.30 -4.48 7.71
CA PHE A 169 -13.15 -3.49 8.35
C PHE A 169 -12.67 -3.15 9.76
N LYS A 170 -12.79 -1.88 10.13
CA LYS A 170 -12.57 -1.40 11.49
C LYS A 170 -13.57 -1.98 12.51
#